data_b45e6b8ede1a64489d573df9b5f0f5bb
#
_entry.id   b45e6b8ede1a64489d573df9b5f0f5bb
#
_cell.length_a   1.000
_cell.length_b   1.000
_cell.length_c   1.000
_cell.angle_alpha   90.00
_cell.angle_beta   90.00
_cell.angle_gamma   90.00
#
_symmetry.space_group_name_H-M   'P 1'
#
loop_
_entity.id
_entity.type
_entity.pdbx_description
1 polymer ?
#
loop_
_entity_poly.entity_id
_entity_poly.type
_entity_poly.pdbx_seq_one_letter_code
_entity_poly.pdbx_strand_id
1 'polypeptide(L)'
;MRSYPFSLAAAVANRHEILLFRQDGPMADETDEVLGAVGPRLRALRRERGITLADLAASTGVSESTLSRLESGQRRATLELLLPLSRTYNVPLDDLVGAPRTGDPRIHLKPLRRYGMTFVPLSRRPGGVQAFKMIIPARPEPQEPTPQTHEGFEWLYVLNGRLRLVLGDRDLTLPPGEAAEFDTSVPHWLGSADGGVVELLILFGPQGMRAHVRPGGSVEG
;
A
#
# COMPACT_ATOMS: atom_id res chain seq x y z
N MET A 1 28.45 24.76 31.16
CA MET A 1 27.30 24.84 32.06
C MET A 1 26.56 26.14 31.75
N ARG A 2 25.56 26.11 30.87
CA ARG A 2 24.62 27.22 30.62
C ARG A 2 23.23 26.60 30.54
N SER A 3 22.48 26.83 31.62
CA SER A 3 21.08 26.48 31.80
C SER A 3 20.18 27.47 31.04
N TYR A 4 19.27 26.95 30.22
CA TYR A 4 18.16 27.71 29.65
C TYR A 4 16.91 27.45 30.47
N PRO A 5 16.23 28.47 31.00
CA PRO A 5 14.94 28.29 31.65
C PRO A 5 13.82 28.28 30.61
N PHE A 6 13.13 27.16 30.49
CA PHE A 6 11.85 27.09 29.77
C PHE A 6 10.75 27.67 30.66
N SER A 7 10.28 28.87 30.33
CA SER A 7 9.11 29.48 30.96
C SER A 7 7.81 28.93 30.37
N LEU A 8 7.00 28.33 31.23
CA LEU A 8 5.70 27.68 30.92
C LEU A 8 4.51 28.67 30.96
N ALA A 9 4.69 29.91 30.52
CA ALA A 9 3.68 30.97 30.70
C ALA A 9 3.27 31.69 29.41
N ALA A 10 3.12 30.96 28.28
CA ALA A 10 2.65 31.58 27.03
C ALA A 10 1.68 30.66 26.20
N ALA A 11 0.82 29.90 26.87
CA ALA A 11 -0.13 29.03 26.18
C ALA A 11 -1.61 29.30 26.53
N VAL A 12 -1.98 30.48 26.98
CA VAL A 12 -3.39 30.83 27.29
C VAL A 12 -3.79 32.18 26.69
N ALA A 13 -3.49 32.43 25.42
CA ALA A 13 -4.05 33.61 24.75
C ALA A 13 -4.08 33.32 23.22
N ASN A 14 -5.04 32.59 22.78
CA ASN A 14 -5.57 32.78 21.43
C ASN A 14 -6.82 31.92 21.15
N ARG A 15 -7.89 32.13 21.92
CA ARG A 15 -9.22 31.54 21.66
C ARG A 15 -10.11 32.41 20.78
N HIS A 16 -9.62 33.55 20.27
CA HIS A 16 -10.43 34.54 19.53
C HIS A 16 -9.96 34.82 18.09
N GLU A 17 -8.87 34.18 17.61
CA GLU A 17 -8.39 34.38 16.23
C GLU A 17 -8.82 33.30 15.22
N ILE A 18 -9.59 32.30 15.64
CA ILE A 18 -10.06 31.25 14.73
C ILE A 18 -11.30 31.66 13.91
N LEU A 19 -11.87 32.84 14.16
CA LEU A 19 -13.15 33.26 13.57
C LEU A 19 -13.06 34.31 12.44
N LEU A 20 -11.88 34.57 11.89
CA LEU A 20 -11.73 35.53 10.77
C LEU A 20 -10.96 34.91 9.56
N PHE A 21 -11.12 33.62 9.27
CA PHE A 21 -10.84 33.16 7.92
C PHE A 21 -12.05 33.48 7.04
N ARG A 22 -11.97 34.63 6.40
CA ARG A 22 -12.89 35.06 5.32
C ARG A 22 -12.96 33.95 4.27
N GLN A 23 -14.19 33.56 3.93
CA GLN A 23 -14.52 32.51 2.96
C GLN A 23 -14.28 32.90 1.49
N ASP A 24 -13.54 33.96 1.23
CA ASP A 24 -13.32 34.51 -0.13
C ASP A 24 -11.81 34.59 -0.42
N GLY A 25 -11.14 33.41 -0.50
CA GLY A 25 -9.70 33.32 -0.74
C GLY A 25 -9.30 32.03 -1.49
N PRO A 26 -8.04 31.83 -1.83
CA PRO A 26 -7.51 30.81 -2.77
C PRO A 26 -7.92 29.35 -2.50
N MET A 27 -8.50 29.04 -1.34
CA MET A 27 -9.00 27.70 -0.99
C MET A 27 -10.21 27.23 -1.81
N ALA A 28 -11.06 28.14 -2.30
CA ALA A 28 -12.19 27.77 -3.16
C ALA A 28 -11.72 27.36 -4.55
N ASP A 29 -10.72 28.04 -5.07
CA ASP A 29 -10.11 27.79 -6.37
C ASP A 29 -9.37 26.43 -6.39
N GLU A 30 -8.60 26.13 -5.35
CA GLU A 30 -7.91 24.85 -5.17
C GLU A 30 -8.89 23.66 -5.04
N THR A 31 -10.01 23.87 -4.34
CA THR A 31 -11.03 22.82 -4.21
C THR A 31 -11.72 22.54 -5.54
N ASP A 32 -12.04 23.55 -6.32
CA ASP A 32 -12.69 23.40 -7.62
C ASP A 32 -11.72 22.76 -8.64
N GLU A 33 -10.43 23.07 -8.59
CA GLU A 33 -9.40 22.42 -9.40
C GLU A 33 -9.30 20.91 -9.05
N VAL A 34 -9.22 20.55 -7.77
CA VAL A 34 -9.21 19.17 -7.30
C VAL A 34 -10.47 18.42 -7.76
N LEU A 35 -11.64 19.02 -7.59
CA LEU A 35 -12.92 18.40 -8.01
C LEU A 35 -13.01 18.26 -9.52
N GLY A 36 -12.50 19.23 -10.29
CA GLY A 36 -12.46 19.19 -11.75
C GLY A 36 -11.58 18.08 -12.31
N ALA A 37 -10.51 17.73 -11.58
CA ALA A 37 -9.59 16.67 -11.97
C ALA A 37 -10.12 15.23 -11.69
N VAL A 38 -11.18 15.07 -10.89
CA VAL A 38 -11.69 13.74 -10.50
C VAL A 38 -12.20 12.95 -11.71
N GLY A 39 -13.03 13.56 -12.56
CA GLY A 39 -13.61 12.89 -13.73
C GLY A 39 -12.54 12.33 -14.69
N PRO A 40 -11.60 13.15 -15.18
CA PRO A 40 -10.49 12.69 -16.00
C PRO A 40 -9.68 11.56 -15.37
N ARG A 41 -9.44 11.63 -14.05
CA ARG A 41 -8.71 10.58 -13.31
C ARG A 41 -9.47 9.27 -13.26
N LEU A 42 -10.76 9.29 -12.98
CA LEU A 42 -11.61 8.10 -13.01
C LEU A 42 -11.60 7.43 -14.39
N ARG A 43 -11.68 8.23 -15.45
CA ARG A 43 -11.61 7.75 -16.84
C ARG A 43 -10.26 7.11 -17.14
N ALA A 44 -9.15 7.72 -16.69
CA ALA A 44 -7.81 7.17 -16.86
C ALA A 44 -7.67 5.81 -16.16
N LEU A 45 -8.10 5.71 -14.88
CA LEU A 45 -8.09 4.47 -14.10
C LEU A 45 -8.91 3.36 -14.74
N ARG A 46 -10.08 3.68 -15.28
CA ARG A 46 -10.93 2.70 -15.98
C ARG A 46 -10.25 2.16 -17.23
N ARG A 47 -9.68 3.05 -18.05
CA ARG A 47 -9.01 2.69 -19.30
C ARG A 47 -7.73 1.88 -19.05
N GLU A 48 -6.94 2.26 -18.08
CA GLU A 48 -5.73 1.54 -17.68
C GLU A 48 -6.03 0.07 -17.30
N ARG A 49 -7.22 -0.16 -16.71
CA ARG A 49 -7.68 -1.50 -16.33
C ARG A 49 -8.45 -2.24 -17.41
N GLY A 50 -8.63 -1.65 -18.58
CA GLY A 50 -9.40 -2.24 -19.67
C GLY A 50 -10.89 -2.46 -19.38
N ILE A 51 -11.46 -1.77 -18.38
CA ILE A 51 -12.84 -1.93 -17.93
C ILE A 51 -13.77 -1.05 -18.81
N THR A 52 -14.88 -1.62 -19.30
CA THR A 52 -15.92 -0.85 -20.00
C THR A 52 -16.81 -0.08 -19.00
N LEU A 53 -17.59 0.88 -19.49
CA LEU A 53 -18.59 1.57 -18.64
C LEU A 53 -19.68 0.59 -18.19
N ALA A 54 -20.07 -0.37 -19.03
CA ALA A 54 -21.03 -1.40 -18.70
C ALA A 54 -20.54 -2.31 -17.56
N ASP A 55 -19.30 -2.80 -17.63
CA ASP A 55 -18.68 -3.63 -16.57
C ASP A 55 -18.56 -2.86 -15.26
N LEU A 56 -18.19 -1.58 -15.36
CA LEU A 56 -18.10 -0.70 -14.20
C LEU A 56 -19.48 -0.44 -13.57
N ALA A 57 -20.52 -0.25 -14.38
CA ALA A 57 -21.89 -0.12 -13.91
C ALA A 57 -22.37 -1.38 -13.19
N ALA A 58 -22.11 -2.55 -13.77
CA ALA A 58 -22.47 -3.84 -13.18
C ALA A 58 -21.76 -4.07 -11.83
N SER A 59 -20.48 -3.67 -11.71
CA SER A 59 -19.70 -3.89 -10.48
C SER A 59 -19.95 -2.86 -9.37
N THR A 60 -20.36 -1.64 -9.74
CA THR A 60 -20.59 -0.54 -8.78
C THR A 60 -22.05 -0.31 -8.41
N GLY A 61 -22.98 -0.81 -9.22
CA GLY A 61 -24.42 -0.48 -9.13
C GLY A 61 -24.76 0.95 -9.59
N VAL A 62 -23.79 1.68 -10.17
CA VAL A 62 -23.98 3.03 -10.69
C VAL A 62 -24.28 2.95 -12.19
N SER A 63 -25.33 3.62 -12.68
CA SER A 63 -25.70 3.56 -14.11
C SER A 63 -24.58 4.07 -15.03
N GLU A 64 -24.45 3.48 -16.22
CA GLU A 64 -23.45 3.89 -17.23
C GLU A 64 -23.56 5.39 -17.57
N SER A 65 -24.77 5.91 -17.70
CA SER A 65 -25.00 7.34 -17.97
C SER A 65 -24.47 8.23 -16.86
N THR A 66 -24.61 7.80 -15.60
CA THR A 66 -24.05 8.51 -14.44
C THR A 66 -22.53 8.47 -14.45
N LEU A 67 -21.94 7.28 -14.70
CA LEU A 67 -20.50 7.11 -14.81
C LEU A 67 -19.90 7.94 -15.94
N SER A 68 -20.51 7.92 -17.12
CA SER A 68 -20.08 8.73 -18.27
C SER A 68 -20.08 10.23 -17.97
N ARG A 69 -21.15 10.74 -17.33
CA ARG A 69 -21.23 12.16 -16.93
C ARG A 69 -20.23 12.50 -15.83
N LEU A 70 -19.97 11.59 -14.91
CA LEU A 70 -18.96 11.77 -13.86
C LEU A 70 -17.55 11.84 -14.47
N GLU A 71 -17.21 10.92 -15.39
CA GLU A 71 -15.91 10.91 -16.09
C GLU A 71 -15.68 12.13 -17.00
N SER A 72 -16.77 12.70 -17.55
CA SER A 72 -16.71 13.90 -18.38
C SER A 72 -16.79 15.21 -17.59
N GLY A 73 -16.90 15.15 -16.27
CA GLY A 73 -17.06 16.33 -15.41
C GLY A 73 -18.45 16.98 -15.46
N GLN A 74 -19.41 16.40 -16.20
CA GLN A 74 -20.79 16.89 -16.29
C GLN A 74 -21.63 16.53 -15.06
N ARG A 75 -21.11 15.71 -14.16
CA ARG A 75 -21.72 15.36 -12.89
C ARG A 75 -20.70 15.53 -11.76
N ARG A 76 -21.11 16.21 -10.72
CA ARG A 76 -20.28 16.41 -9.54
C ARG A 76 -20.00 15.07 -8.85
N ALA A 77 -18.75 14.86 -8.43
CA ALA A 77 -18.33 13.72 -7.66
C ALA A 77 -18.89 13.83 -6.23
N THR A 78 -19.68 12.85 -5.81
CA THR A 78 -20.20 12.72 -4.45
C THR A 78 -19.65 11.45 -3.80
N LEU A 79 -19.64 11.37 -2.47
CA LEU A 79 -19.12 10.21 -1.75
C LEU A 79 -19.89 8.93 -2.12
N GLU A 80 -21.20 9.02 -2.36
CA GLU A 80 -22.03 7.88 -2.76
C GLU A 80 -21.59 7.29 -4.10
N LEU A 81 -21.06 8.12 -5.01
CA LEU A 81 -20.52 7.67 -6.29
C LEU A 81 -19.06 7.20 -6.17
N LEU A 82 -18.27 7.88 -5.35
CA LEU A 82 -16.84 7.60 -5.23
C LEU A 82 -16.51 6.36 -4.39
N LEU A 83 -17.29 6.05 -3.34
CA LEU A 83 -17.04 4.90 -2.49
C LEU A 83 -17.14 3.55 -3.22
N PRO A 84 -18.17 3.28 -4.05
CA PRO A 84 -18.21 2.08 -4.88
C PRO A 84 -17.05 2.01 -5.87
N LEU A 85 -16.68 3.13 -6.50
CA LEU A 85 -15.56 3.22 -7.44
C LEU A 85 -14.21 2.94 -6.75
N SER A 86 -14.00 3.52 -5.55
CA SER A 86 -12.81 3.27 -4.74
C SER A 86 -12.63 1.78 -4.44
N ARG A 87 -13.72 1.08 -4.10
CA ARG A 87 -13.71 -0.38 -3.84
C ARG A 87 -13.43 -1.17 -5.11
N THR A 88 -14.12 -0.86 -6.21
CA THR A 88 -13.98 -1.57 -7.50
C THR A 88 -12.58 -1.39 -8.08
N TYR A 89 -12.04 -0.16 -8.02
CA TYR A 89 -10.68 0.12 -8.46
C TYR A 89 -9.61 -0.30 -7.43
N ASN A 90 -10.01 -0.65 -6.20
CA ASN A 90 -9.10 -0.91 -5.10
C ASN A 90 -8.06 0.23 -4.92
N VAL A 91 -8.56 1.47 -4.95
CA VAL A 91 -7.80 2.71 -4.81
C VAL A 91 -8.34 3.50 -3.63
N PRO A 92 -7.51 3.99 -2.70
CA PRO A 92 -7.96 4.88 -1.62
C PRO A 92 -8.72 6.08 -2.15
N LEU A 93 -9.72 6.55 -1.39
CA LEU A 93 -10.55 7.68 -1.81
C LEU A 93 -9.73 8.94 -2.05
N ASP A 94 -8.72 9.20 -1.21
CA ASP A 94 -7.81 10.36 -1.32
C ASP A 94 -7.05 10.34 -2.66
N ASP A 95 -6.57 9.16 -3.06
CA ASP A 95 -5.89 8.99 -4.35
C ASP A 95 -6.86 9.12 -5.53
N LEU A 96 -8.13 8.73 -5.34
CA LEU A 96 -9.18 8.84 -6.35
C LEU A 96 -9.55 10.31 -6.61
N VAL A 97 -9.70 11.11 -5.57
CA VAL A 97 -10.00 12.55 -5.68
C VAL A 97 -8.74 13.38 -5.97
N GLY A 98 -7.55 12.83 -5.71
CA GLY A 98 -6.28 13.55 -5.87
C GLY A 98 -6.11 14.69 -4.89
N ALA A 99 -6.71 14.55 -3.72
CA ALA A 99 -6.55 15.52 -2.65
C ALA A 99 -5.05 15.69 -2.31
N PRO A 100 -4.60 16.92 -2.02
CA PRO A 100 -3.25 17.14 -1.54
C PRO A 100 -3.04 16.32 -0.27
N ARG A 101 -1.89 15.66 -0.17
CA ARG A 101 -1.55 14.89 1.03
C ARG A 101 -1.18 15.86 2.14
N THR A 102 -2.17 16.23 2.93
CA THR A 102 -1.98 17.02 4.15
C THR A 102 -1.80 16.08 5.32
N GLY A 103 -0.71 16.22 6.08
CA GLY A 103 -0.50 15.48 7.32
C GLY A 103 0.83 14.71 7.39
N ASP A 104 0.93 13.88 8.41
CA ASP A 104 2.12 13.07 8.69
C ASP A 104 2.41 12.08 7.55
N PRO A 105 3.56 12.17 6.85
CA PRO A 105 3.91 11.25 5.77
C PRO A 105 4.23 9.83 6.24
N ARG A 106 4.36 9.61 7.54
CA ARG A 106 4.68 8.30 8.11
C ARG A 106 3.58 7.28 7.81
N ILE A 107 4.00 6.05 7.59
CA ILE A 107 3.11 4.95 7.27
C ILE A 107 2.89 4.12 8.53
N HIS A 108 1.64 4.03 8.98
CA HIS A 108 1.22 3.25 10.14
C HIS A 108 0.12 2.27 9.73
N LEU A 109 0.47 1.29 8.88
CA LEU A 109 -0.46 0.24 8.48
C LEU A 109 -0.38 -0.93 9.45
N LYS A 110 -1.51 -1.63 9.64
CA LYS A 110 -1.57 -2.79 10.53
C LYS A 110 -0.72 -3.94 9.96
N PRO A 111 0.14 -4.57 10.78
CA PRO A 111 0.87 -5.76 10.37
C PRO A 111 -0.11 -6.90 10.03
N LEU A 112 0.29 -7.71 9.05
CA LEU A 112 -0.42 -8.90 8.61
C LEU A 112 0.39 -10.14 9.04
N ARG A 113 -0.29 -11.17 9.55
CA ARG A 113 0.35 -12.46 9.88
C ARG A 113 -0.06 -13.52 8.87
N ARG A 114 0.92 -14.13 8.21
CA ARG A 114 0.74 -15.22 7.24
C ARG A 114 1.91 -16.18 7.24
N TYR A 115 1.62 -17.45 7.05
CA TYR A 115 2.64 -18.53 7.00
C TYR A 115 3.60 -18.52 8.20
N GLY A 116 3.11 -18.10 9.38
CA GLY A 116 3.93 -17.95 10.57
C GLY A 116 4.86 -16.73 10.58
N MET A 117 4.81 -15.87 9.55
CA MET A 117 5.60 -14.65 9.42
C MET A 117 4.73 -13.41 9.65
N THR A 118 5.37 -12.28 9.94
CA THR A 118 4.70 -10.98 10.07
C THR A 118 5.15 -10.06 8.93
N PHE A 119 4.18 -9.52 8.20
CA PHE A 119 4.38 -8.54 7.13
C PHE A 119 3.90 -7.16 7.61
N VAL A 120 4.81 -6.21 7.72
CA VAL A 120 4.51 -4.81 8.05
C VAL A 120 4.54 -4.01 6.76
N PRO A 121 3.38 -3.52 6.26
CA PRO A 121 3.37 -2.72 5.03
C PRO A 121 4.15 -1.41 5.20
N LEU A 122 4.97 -1.08 4.21
CA LEU A 122 5.77 0.16 4.15
C LEU A 122 5.31 1.10 3.03
N SER A 123 4.28 0.71 2.28
CA SER A 123 3.67 1.53 1.24
C SER A 123 2.14 1.51 1.38
N ARG A 124 1.50 2.67 1.10
CA ARG A 124 0.03 2.79 1.14
C ARG A 124 -0.62 2.61 -0.22
N ARG A 125 0.14 2.85 -1.31
CA ARG A 125 -0.42 2.86 -2.66
C ARG A 125 -0.74 1.45 -3.13
N PRO A 126 -1.98 1.15 -3.51
CA PRO A 126 -2.31 -0.09 -4.18
C PRO A 126 -1.82 -0.02 -5.63
N GLY A 127 -1.35 -1.16 -6.13
CA GLY A 127 -0.82 -1.27 -7.49
C GLY A 127 0.70 -1.02 -7.57
N GLY A 128 1.34 -1.57 -8.59
CA GLY A 128 2.80 -1.53 -8.75
C GLY A 128 3.54 -2.35 -7.70
N VAL A 129 4.77 -1.96 -7.42
CA VAL A 129 5.62 -2.61 -6.41
C VAL A 129 5.18 -2.19 -5.01
N GLN A 130 5.02 -3.16 -4.13
CA GLN A 130 4.66 -2.97 -2.72
C GLN A 130 5.84 -3.35 -1.83
N ALA A 131 6.18 -2.45 -0.89
CA ALA A 131 7.26 -2.67 0.06
C ALA A 131 6.71 -3.14 1.42
N PHE A 132 7.35 -4.17 1.98
CA PHE A 132 7.06 -4.70 3.31
C PHE A 132 8.35 -4.89 4.10
N LYS A 133 8.26 -4.69 5.42
CA LYS A 133 9.19 -5.33 6.34
C LYS A 133 8.60 -6.70 6.68
N MET A 134 9.30 -7.76 6.33
CA MET A 134 8.95 -9.12 6.71
C MET A 134 9.76 -9.54 7.94
N ILE A 135 9.09 -10.18 8.89
CA ILE A 135 9.70 -10.69 10.11
C ILE A 135 9.44 -12.19 10.17
N ILE A 136 10.51 -12.97 10.10
CA ILE A 136 10.52 -14.41 10.35
C ILE A 136 10.80 -14.59 11.84
N PRO A 137 9.89 -15.17 12.63
CA PRO A 137 10.09 -15.31 14.07
C PRO A 137 11.18 -16.34 14.38
N ALA A 138 11.81 -16.19 15.55
CA ALA A 138 12.71 -17.20 16.07
C ALA A 138 11.99 -18.54 16.24
N ARG A 139 12.68 -19.63 15.93
CA ARG A 139 12.21 -21.01 16.14
C ARG A 139 13.33 -21.85 16.71
N PRO A 140 13.05 -22.62 17.78
CA PRO A 140 14.09 -23.42 18.44
C PRO A 140 14.58 -24.59 17.56
N GLU A 141 13.74 -25.03 16.61
CA GLU A 141 14.08 -26.13 15.71
C GLU A 141 14.25 -25.63 14.28
N PRO A 142 15.25 -26.16 13.53
CA PRO A 142 15.40 -25.87 12.12
C PRO A 142 14.12 -26.24 11.35
N GLN A 143 13.70 -25.35 10.48
CA GLN A 143 12.57 -25.63 9.59
C GLN A 143 13.05 -26.37 8.34
N GLU A 144 12.35 -27.46 8.02
CA GLU A 144 12.48 -28.07 6.71
C GLU A 144 11.91 -27.13 5.64
N PRO A 145 12.68 -26.83 4.59
CA PRO A 145 12.23 -26.02 3.49
C PRO A 145 11.00 -26.63 2.80
N THR A 146 9.98 -25.81 2.57
CA THR A 146 8.79 -26.15 1.76
C THR A 146 8.70 -25.19 0.58
N PRO A 147 9.53 -25.39 -0.47
CA PRO A 147 9.59 -24.47 -1.59
C PRO A 147 8.23 -24.29 -2.28
N GLN A 148 7.91 -23.06 -2.62
CA GLN A 148 6.69 -22.67 -3.34
C GLN A 148 7.06 -21.97 -4.64
N THR A 149 6.14 -21.95 -5.60
CA THR A 149 6.28 -21.20 -6.86
C THR A 149 5.08 -20.29 -7.05
N HIS A 150 5.30 -19.15 -7.66
CA HIS A 150 4.24 -18.26 -8.16
C HIS A 150 4.80 -17.37 -9.28
N GLU A 151 3.95 -16.68 -10.01
CA GLU A 151 4.39 -15.75 -11.05
C GLU A 151 4.97 -14.47 -10.45
N GLY A 152 6.04 -13.94 -11.08
CA GLY A 152 6.62 -12.64 -10.79
C GLY A 152 8.06 -12.70 -10.34
N PHE A 153 8.50 -11.62 -9.71
CA PHE A 153 9.84 -11.45 -9.15
C PHE A 153 9.74 -11.02 -7.70
N GLU A 154 10.66 -11.48 -6.88
CA GLU A 154 10.90 -10.99 -5.54
C GLU A 154 12.27 -10.33 -5.46
N TRP A 155 12.31 -9.21 -4.75
CA TRP A 155 13.53 -8.54 -4.33
C TRP A 155 13.50 -8.42 -2.81
N LEU A 156 14.60 -8.80 -2.16
CA LEU A 156 14.72 -8.72 -0.71
C LEU A 156 16.08 -8.14 -0.29
N TYR A 157 16.10 -7.55 0.91
CA TYR A 157 17.29 -7.05 1.56
C TYR A 157 17.26 -7.44 3.04
N VAL A 158 18.33 -8.06 3.53
CA VAL A 158 18.40 -8.51 4.92
C VAL A 158 18.74 -7.32 5.83
N LEU A 159 17.81 -6.99 6.73
CA LEU A 159 17.98 -5.92 7.72
C LEU A 159 18.65 -6.44 9.00
N ASN A 160 18.24 -7.63 9.48
CA ASN A 160 18.74 -8.24 10.70
C ASN A 160 18.57 -9.76 10.68
N GLY A 161 19.40 -10.48 11.43
CA GLY A 161 19.42 -11.94 11.47
C GLY A 161 20.13 -12.56 10.27
N ARG A 162 20.04 -13.88 10.12
CA ARG A 162 20.65 -14.65 9.03
C ARG A 162 19.56 -15.35 8.23
N LEU A 163 19.29 -14.86 7.03
CA LEU A 163 18.31 -15.45 6.14
C LEU A 163 18.85 -16.71 5.49
N ARG A 164 18.09 -17.80 5.53
CA ARG A 164 18.28 -18.95 4.65
C ARG A 164 17.32 -18.84 3.48
N LEU A 165 17.86 -18.73 2.28
CA LEU A 165 17.14 -18.72 1.02
C LEU A 165 17.40 -20.02 0.27
N VAL A 166 16.41 -20.87 0.11
CA VAL A 166 16.43 -22.00 -0.81
C VAL A 166 15.83 -21.55 -2.12
N LEU A 167 16.57 -21.69 -3.22
CA LEU A 167 16.17 -21.25 -4.55
C LEU A 167 16.58 -22.30 -5.59
N GLY A 168 15.62 -23.11 -6.04
CA GLY A 168 15.90 -24.32 -6.83
C GLY A 168 16.86 -25.23 -6.07
N ASP A 169 18.00 -25.54 -6.67
CA ASP A 169 19.04 -26.39 -6.10
C ASP A 169 20.04 -25.63 -5.21
N ARG A 170 19.86 -24.34 -5.02
CA ARG A 170 20.75 -23.50 -4.21
C ARG A 170 20.20 -23.33 -2.80
N ASP A 171 21.05 -23.53 -1.81
CA ASP A 171 20.78 -23.24 -0.40
C ASP A 171 21.77 -22.17 0.07
N LEU A 172 21.27 -20.95 0.25
CA LEU A 172 22.05 -19.76 0.47
C LEU A 172 21.79 -19.19 1.87
N THR A 173 22.83 -18.71 2.53
CA THR A 173 22.69 -17.93 3.77
C THR A 173 23.12 -16.49 3.50
N LEU A 174 22.20 -15.56 3.70
CA LEU A 174 22.41 -14.13 3.52
C LEU A 174 22.50 -13.45 4.89
N PRO A 175 23.65 -12.85 5.24
CA PRO A 175 23.79 -12.00 6.43
C PRO A 175 23.13 -10.62 6.21
N PRO A 176 23.00 -9.79 7.27
CA PRO A 176 22.56 -8.41 7.15
C PRO A 176 23.41 -7.61 6.15
N GLY A 177 22.75 -6.80 5.33
CA GLY A 177 23.38 -6.00 4.29
C GLY A 177 23.38 -6.65 2.91
N GLU A 178 23.01 -7.91 2.79
CA GLU A 178 22.91 -8.59 1.50
C GLU A 178 21.50 -8.49 0.92
N ALA A 179 21.43 -8.43 -0.42
CA ALA A 179 20.22 -8.44 -1.20
C ALA A 179 20.15 -9.66 -2.12
N ALA A 180 18.94 -10.09 -2.44
CA ALA A 180 18.68 -11.07 -3.48
C ALA A 180 17.51 -10.63 -4.36
N GLU A 181 17.57 -10.99 -5.64
CA GLU A 181 16.50 -10.83 -6.62
C GLU A 181 16.38 -12.12 -7.42
N PHE A 182 15.18 -12.64 -7.56
CA PHE A 182 14.95 -13.90 -8.26
C PHE A 182 13.56 -13.99 -8.87
N ASP A 183 13.45 -14.81 -9.92
CA ASP A 183 12.19 -15.20 -10.53
C ASP A 183 11.48 -16.19 -9.62
N THR A 184 10.24 -15.90 -9.24
CA THR A 184 9.44 -16.72 -8.33
C THR A 184 8.78 -17.92 -8.97
N SER A 185 8.94 -18.12 -10.29
CA SER A 185 8.66 -19.39 -10.98
C SER A 185 9.65 -20.49 -10.60
N VAL A 186 10.85 -20.10 -10.11
CA VAL A 186 11.80 -21.03 -9.50
C VAL A 186 11.32 -21.40 -8.10
N PRO A 187 11.27 -22.70 -7.72
CA PRO A 187 10.90 -23.10 -6.38
C PRO A 187 11.78 -22.40 -5.33
N HIS A 188 11.15 -21.68 -4.39
CA HIS A 188 11.88 -20.88 -3.40
C HIS A 188 11.24 -20.98 -2.02
N TRP A 189 12.06 -20.78 -0.99
CA TRP A 189 11.68 -20.77 0.41
C TRP A 189 12.59 -19.84 1.22
N LEU A 190 12.00 -19.15 2.17
CA LEU A 190 12.68 -18.22 3.08
C LEU A 190 12.51 -18.67 4.52
N GLY A 191 13.62 -18.71 5.27
CA GLY A 191 13.62 -19.09 6.67
C GLY A 191 14.80 -18.51 7.43
N SER A 192 14.90 -18.85 8.74
CA SER A 192 16.09 -18.53 9.54
C SER A 192 17.16 -19.58 9.34
N ALA A 193 18.41 -19.15 9.16
CA ALA A 193 19.56 -20.04 9.03
C ALA A 193 20.05 -20.60 10.38
N ASP A 194 19.78 -19.88 11.48
CA ASP A 194 20.30 -20.19 12.81
C ASP A 194 19.21 -20.31 13.89
N GLY A 195 17.93 -20.29 13.47
CA GLY A 195 16.79 -20.32 14.36
C GLY A 195 16.46 -18.98 15.02
N GLY A 196 17.27 -17.95 14.81
CA GLY A 196 17.02 -16.58 15.30
C GLY A 196 15.93 -15.84 14.53
N VAL A 197 15.58 -14.63 14.99
CA VAL A 197 14.68 -13.74 14.26
C VAL A 197 15.39 -13.19 13.03
N VAL A 198 14.69 -13.18 11.88
CA VAL A 198 15.16 -12.53 10.64
C VAL A 198 14.23 -11.39 10.26
N GLU A 199 14.78 -10.24 9.94
CA GLU A 199 14.05 -9.09 9.44
C GLU A 199 14.53 -8.73 8.03
N LEU A 200 13.58 -8.60 7.10
CA LEU A 200 13.83 -8.29 5.70
C LEU A 200 13.05 -7.05 5.28
N LEU A 201 13.62 -6.27 4.38
CA LEU A 201 12.84 -5.48 3.45
C LEU A 201 12.53 -6.36 2.23
N ILE A 202 11.27 -6.46 1.84
CA ILE A 202 10.86 -7.24 0.67
C ILE A 202 9.94 -6.43 -0.24
N LEU A 203 10.15 -6.56 -1.53
CA LEU A 203 9.35 -5.89 -2.56
C LEU A 203 8.59 -6.96 -3.35
N PHE A 204 7.28 -6.80 -3.41
CA PHE A 204 6.40 -7.64 -4.21
C PHE A 204 5.85 -6.88 -5.41
N GLY A 205 5.93 -7.46 -6.58
CA GLY A 205 5.09 -7.07 -7.72
C GLY A 205 3.61 -7.40 -7.47
N PRO A 206 2.69 -7.00 -8.37
CA PRO A 206 1.25 -7.27 -8.22
C PRO A 206 0.91 -8.76 -8.09
N GLN A 207 1.67 -9.64 -8.71
CA GLN A 207 1.52 -11.10 -8.67
C GLN A 207 1.98 -11.67 -7.32
N GLY A 208 3.17 -11.30 -6.85
CA GLY A 208 3.70 -11.71 -5.55
C GLY A 208 2.82 -11.28 -4.38
N MET A 209 2.17 -10.12 -4.48
CA MET A 209 1.16 -9.68 -3.52
C MET A 209 -0.01 -10.66 -3.37
N ARG A 210 -0.46 -11.29 -4.46
CA ARG A 210 -1.55 -12.27 -4.41
C ARG A 210 -1.12 -13.55 -3.71
N ALA A 211 0.10 -14.00 -3.96
CA ALA A 211 0.65 -15.20 -3.34
C ALA A 211 0.88 -15.06 -1.83
N HIS A 212 1.43 -13.93 -1.39
CA HIS A 212 1.92 -13.78 -0.01
C HIS A 212 0.98 -12.98 0.91
N VAL A 213 0.20 -12.05 0.41
CA VAL A 213 -0.47 -11.03 1.26
C VAL A 213 -1.99 -11.04 1.16
N ARG A 214 -2.62 -11.38 0.02
CA ARG A 214 -4.08 -11.36 -0.14
C ARG A 214 -4.74 -12.66 0.31
N PRO A 215 -5.93 -12.63 0.98
CA PRO A 215 -6.74 -13.81 1.22
C PRO A 215 -7.39 -14.26 -0.10
N GLY A 216 -7.23 -15.53 -0.46
CA GLY A 216 -8.05 -16.18 -1.46
C GLY A 216 -7.43 -16.35 -2.84
N GLY A 217 -6.24 -16.93 -2.93
CA GLY A 217 -5.88 -17.77 -4.04
C GLY A 217 -5.95 -19.21 -3.55
N SER A 218 -7.14 -19.82 -3.60
CA SER A 218 -7.24 -21.28 -3.56
C SER A 218 -6.52 -21.77 -4.81
N VAL A 219 -5.34 -22.34 -4.62
CA VAL A 219 -4.78 -23.26 -5.61
C VAL A 219 -5.62 -24.52 -5.43
N GLU A 220 -6.72 -24.62 -6.17
CA GLU A 220 -7.31 -25.92 -6.45
C GLU A 220 -6.36 -26.67 -7.38
N GLY A 221 -5.91 -27.72 -6.90
CA GLY A 221 -5.34 -28.83 -7.31
C GLY A 221 -4.80 -29.57 -8.25
#